data_f3afb2f7c84af32fbeda18f219ef145d
#
_entry.id   f3afb2f7c84af32fbeda18f219ef145d
#
_cell.length_a   1.000
_cell.length_b   1.000
_cell.length_c   1.000
_cell.angle_alpha   90.00
_cell.angle_beta   90.00
_cell.angle_gamma   90.00
#
_symmetry.space_group_name_H-M   'P 1'
#
loop_
_entity.id
_entity.type
_entity.pdbx_description
1 polymer ?
#
loop_
_entity_poly.entity_id
_entity_poly.type
_entity_poly.pdbx_seq_one_letter_code
_entity_poly.pdbx_strand_id
1 'polypeptide(L)'
;MRPLLVVIVVLIVACSGNAGADVTTIPTTTTIAATTTTTTIPTTTTTEPPPAVPEVARALVTPTGVVVSVLEETATGFRVTTPCGNEAAVREGTPLGTTQVVIDPGHGGEVDTGAVGANGLMEKHLNLDVSQALQADLIVRGIDVVLTRTADYASRLGVRADLADQVNADLLISVHHNAPTPGPSARPGTEVFIQSTSEDSRRLGGLVWGRVMAALSDFDVEWTAAPDAGVLTVLSTRGNDAYGMISGPRTTSVLAELAYISNPPEAELFATSEYVEAVSDALADAVENYLTTEATGAGYVAEPRVFNPQPGIGSSLCVDPALE
;
A
#
# COMPACT_ATOMS: atom_id res chain seq x y z
N MET A 1 16.78 -28.72 51.41
CA MET A 1 16.16 -27.39 51.55
C MET A 1 14.79 -27.48 50.90
N ARG A 2 13.75 -27.21 51.68
CA ARG A 2 12.31 -27.50 51.35
C ARG A 2 11.77 -26.46 50.34
N PRO A 3 10.89 -26.84 49.42
CA PRO A 3 10.14 -25.87 48.62
C PRO A 3 8.96 -25.28 49.37
N LEU A 4 8.76 -24.01 49.24
CA LEU A 4 7.66 -23.24 49.82
C LEU A 4 6.43 -23.36 48.90
N LEU A 5 5.35 -23.88 49.44
CA LEU A 5 4.05 -24.04 48.78
C LEU A 5 3.24 -22.74 49.04
N VAL A 6 2.90 -21.99 47.99
CA VAL A 6 1.97 -20.87 48.12
C VAL A 6 0.58 -21.32 47.74
N VAL A 7 -0.33 -21.25 48.70
CA VAL A 7 -1.77 -21.55 48.57
C VAL A 7 -2.48 -20.24 48.23
N ILE A 8 -3.14 -20.18 47.08
CA ILE A 8 -4.05 -19.08 46.74
C ILE A 8 -5.46 -19.46 47.15
N VAL A 9 -6.04 -18.69 48.07
CA VAL A 9 -7.41 -18.80 48.51
C VAL A 9 -8.30 -17.94 47.61
N VAL A 10 -9.23 -18.56 46.91
CA VAL A 10 -10.30 -17.88 46.16
C VAL A 10 -11.51 -17.70 47.08
N LEU A 11 -11.89 -16.47 47.37
CA LEU A 11 -13.11 -16.12 48.08
C LEU A 11 -14.26 -15.97 47.09
N ILE A 12 -15.25 -16.87 47.19
CA ILE A 12 -16.53 -16.71 46.49
C ILE A 12 -17.49 -16.03 47.46
N VAL A 13 -18.00 -14.85 47.11
CA VAL A 13 -19.09 -14.18 47.83
C VAL A 13 -20.38 -14.48 47.08
N ALA A 14 -21.25 -15.27 47.72
CA ALA A 14 -22.63 -15.47 47.32
C ALA A 14 -23.53 -14.50 48.10
N CYS A 15 -24.31 -13.68 47.40
CA CYS A 15 -25.43 -12.95 48.02
C CYS A 15 -26.75 -13.52 47.52
N SER A 16 -27.44 -14.19 48.43
CA SER A 16 -28.86 -14.58 48.37
C SER A 16 -29.71 -13.52 49.08
N GLY A 17 -30.86 -13.17 48.51
CA GLY A 17 -31.83 -12.29 49.16
C GLY A 17 -33.13 -12.18 48.39
N ASN A 18 -34.04 -12.56 48.87
CA ASN A 18 -35.30 -13.19 49.11
C ASN A 18 -36.52 -12.39 48.56
N ALA A 19 -37.59 -13.13 48.34
CA ALA A 19 -38.86 -12.83 47.71
C ALA A 19 -39.72 -11.76 48.42
N GLY A 20 -40.61 -11.12 47.66
CA GLY A 20 -41.78 -10.37 48.09
C GLY A 20 -42.76 -10.24 46.94
N ALA A 21 -43.82 -11.04 46.97
CA ALA A 21 -44.95 -10.95 46.07
C ALA A 21 -45.83 -9.76 46.44
N ASP A 22 -46.36 -9.02 45.47
CA ASP A 22 -47.72 -8.48 45.59
C ASP A 22 -48.41 -8.35 44.22
N VAL A 23 -49.66 -8.70 44.24
CA VAL A 23 -50.60 -8.87 43.14
C VAL A 23 -51.37 -7.55 42.95
N THR A 24 -51.66 -7.20 41.74
CA THR A 24 -52.88 -6.55 41.17
C THR A 24 -52.56 -5.37 40.24
N THR A 25 -52.84 -5.48 39.01
CA THR A 25 -53.99 -4.97 38.26
C THR A 25 -53.64 -4.96 36.76
N ILE A 26 -54.54 -5.52 35.96
CA ILE A 26 -54.48 -5.53 34.50
C ILE A 26 -54.97 -4.15 33.99
N PRO A 27 -54.24 -3.47 33.12
CA PRO A 27 -54.84 -2.46 32.26
C PRO A 27 -55.10 -3.03 30.86
N THR A 28 -56.29 -2.73 30.41
CA THR A 28 -56.91 -2.98 29.13
C THR A 28 -56.01 -2.68 27.94
N THR A 29 -55.85 -3.67 27.06
CA THR A 29 -55.12 -3.55 25.81
C THR A 29 -55.94 -2.73 24.82
N THR A 30 -55.50 -1.49 24.49
CA THR A 30 -56.03 -0.71 23.36
C THR A 30 -55.21 -1.09 22.14
N THR A 31 -55.80 -1.82 21.19
CA THR A 31 -55.22 -2.16 19.91
C THR A 31 -55.17 -0.94 19.03
N ILE A 32 -53.99 -0.35 18.83
CA ILE A 32 -53.74 0.67 17.84
C ILE A 32 -53.40 -0.05 16.54
N ALA A 33 -54.26 0.10 15.54
CA ALA A 33 -54.00 -0.36 14.16
C ALA A 33 -52.81 0.40 13.57
N ALA A 34 -51.69 -0.28 13.34
CA ALA A 34 -50.53 0.26 12.65
C ALA A 34 -50.84 0.35 11.15
N THR A 35 -51.05 1.57 10.64
CA THR A 35 -51.12 1.84 9.19
C THR A 35 -49.70 1.79 8.65
N THR A 36 -49.32 0.71 7.95
CA THR A 36 -48.04 0.60 7.28
C THR A 36 -48.07 1.41 5.98
N THR A 37 -47.51 2.60 6.02
CA THR A 37 -47.27 3.38 4.79
C THR A 37 -46.00 2.86 4.15
N THR A 38 -46.12 2.08 3.08
CA THR A 38 -44.98 1.63 2.27
C THR A 38 -44.50 2.81 1.43
N THR A 39 -43.45 3.49 1.89
CA THR A 39 -42.73 4.48 1.08
C THR A 39 -41.82 3.76 0.11
N THR A 40 -42.20 3.64 -1.14
CA THR A 40 -41.31 3.19 -2.21
C THR A 40 -40.33 4.32 -2.51
N ILE A 41 -39.05 4.14 -2.07
CA ILE A 41 -37.95 4.99 -2.50
C ILE A 41 -37.62 4.61 -3.94
N PRO A 42 -37.68 5.53 -4.92
CA PRO A 42 -37.21 5.22 -6.26
C PRO A 42 -35.69 5.03 -6.23
N THR A 43 -35.24 3.82 -6.49
CA THR A 43 -33.82 3.53 -6.72
C THR A 43 -33.42 4.14 -8.05
N THR A 44 -32.91 5.35 -8.03
CA THR A 44 -32.27 5.95 -9.20
C THR A 44 -30.92 5.25 -9.35
N THR A 45 -30.85 4.24 -10.21
CA THR A 45 -29.58 3.67 -10.65
C THR A 45 -28.92 4.72 -11.54
N THR A 46 -28.06 5.53 -10.95
CA THR A 46 -27.16 6.41 -11.72
C THR A 46 -26.12 5.47 -12.33
N THR A 47 -26.30 5.10 -13.57
CA THR A 47 -25.26 4.43 -14.36
C THR A 47 -24.22 5.51 -14.64
N GLU A 48 -23.08 5.42 -13.94
CA GLU A 48 -21.90 6.23 -14.27
C GLU A 48 -21.55 5.95 -15.74
N PRO A 49 -21.34 6.99 -16.57
CA PRO A 49 -20.93 6.78 -17.94
C PRO A 49 -19.59 6.03 -17.95
N PRO A 50 -19.36 5.10 -18.88
CA PRO A 50 -18.09 4.41 -18.98
C PRO A 50 -16.98 5.45 -19.12
N PRO A 51 -15.81 5.22 -18.49
CA PRO A 51 -14.68 6.14 -18.57
C PRO A 51 -14.35 6.44 -20.03
N ALA A 52 -14.10 7.71 -20.32
CA ALA A 52 -13.76 8.13 -21.68
C ALA A 52 -12.50 7.43 -22.15
N VAL A 53 -12.53 6.83 -23.35
CA VAL A 53 -11.33 6.24 -23.96
C VAL A 53 -10.32 7.36 -24.19
N PRO A 54 -9.07 7.26 -23.72
CA PRO A 54 -8.07 8.31 -23.90
C PRO A 54 -7.78 8.52 -25.37
N GLU A 55 -7.50 9.76 -25.76
CA GLU A 55 -7.11 10.12 -27.15
C GLU A 55 -5.84 9.39 -27.61
N VAL A 56 -4.92 9.11 -26.66
CA VAL A 56 -3.71 8.33 -26.89
C VAL A 56 -3.55 7.33 -25.75
N ALA A 57 -3.52 6.05 -26.08
CA ALA A 57 -3.22 4.99 -25.12
C ALA A 57 -1.72 5.03 -24.75
N ARG A 58 -1.41 5.24 -23.47
CA ARG A 58 -0.05 5.23 -22.93
C ARG A 58 0.30 3.92 -22.23
N ALA A 59 -0.69 3.34 -21.59
CA ALA A 59 -0.62 2.02 -21.00
C ALA A 59 -1.89 1.24 -21.32
N LEU A 60 -1.88 -0.06 -21.05
CA LEU A 60 -3.01 -0.95 -21.27
C LEU A 60 -3.16 -1.88 -20.07
N VAL A 61 -4.38 -2.03 -19.57
CA VAL A 61 -4.73 -3.17 -18.72
C VAL A 61 -5.22 -4.28 -19.64
N THR A 62 -4.46 -5.35 -19.72
CA THR A 62 -4.76 -6.50 -20.60
C THR A 62 -5.98 -7.28 -20.11
N PRO A 63 -6.59 -8.18 -20.91
CA PRO A 63 -7.70 -9.02 -20.47
C PRO A 63 -7.39 -9.87 -19.23
N THR A 64 -6.13 -10.19 -19.00
CA THR A 64 -5.67 -10.93 -17.80
C THR A 64 -5.37 -10.02 -16.61
N GLY A 65 -5.57 -8.70 -16.76
CA GLY A 65 -5.32 -7.70 -15.70
C GLY A 65 -3.87 -7.23 -15.59
N VAL A 66 -2.98 -7.66 -16.48
CA VAL A 66 -1.58 -7.22 -16.48
C VAL A 66 -1.49 -5.81 -17.04
N VAL A 67 -0.74 -4.92 -16.33
CA VAL A 67 -0.48 -3.56 -16.79
C VAL A 67 0.78 -3.54 -17.66
N VAL A 68 0.67 -2.96 -18.84
CA VAL A 68 1.76 -2.87 -19.83
C VAL A 68 1.84 -1.48 -20.46
N SER A 69 3.05 -1.03 -20.77
CA SER A 69 3.26 0.22 -21.51
C SER A 69 2.95 0.04 -22.99
N VAL A 70 2.19 0.95 -23.60
CA VAL A 70 1.87 0.93 -25.02
C VAL A 70 3.02 1.57 -25.82
N LEU A 71 3.57 0.83 -26.76
CA LEU A 71 4.57 1.30 -27.71
C LEU A 71 3.91 1.90 -28.95
N GLU A 72 2.82 1.27 -29.41
CA GLU A 72 2.13 1.65 -30.63
C GLU A 72 0.72 1.08 -30.65
N GLU A 73 -0.25 1.87 -31.06
CA GLU A 73 -1.58 1.40 -31.42
C GLU A 73 -1.57 0.95 -32.89
N THR A 74 -2.08 -0.22 -33.17
CA THR A 74 -2.08 -0.86 -34.49
C THR A 74 -3.50 -1.06 -35.00
N ALA A 75 -3.66 -1.44 -36.26
CA ALA A 75 -4.98 -1.73 -36.82
C ALA A 75 -5.68 -2.93 -36.17
N THR A 76 -4.97 -3.77 -35.39
CA THR A 76 -5.49 -5.01 -34.79
C THR A 76 -5.25 -5.12 -33.28
N GLY A 77 -4.95 -4.02 -32.61
CA GLY A 77 -4.66 -3.96 -31.19
C GLY A 77 -3.46 -3.08 -30.86
N PHE A 78 -2.62 -3.53 -29.95
CA PHE A 78 -1.51 -2.76 -29.40
C PHE A 78 -0.20 -3.54 -29.45
N ARG A 79 0.90 -2.85 -29.72
CA ARG A 79 2.25 -3.33 -29.42
C ARG A 79 2.67 -2.74 -28.09
N VAL A 80 3.11 -3.61 -27.18
CA VAL A 80 3.35 -3.24 -25.78
C VAL A 80 4.72 -3.71 -25.30
N THR A 81 5.20 -3.10 -24.21
CA THR A 81 6.32 -3.62 -23.42
C THR A 81 5.78 -4.47 -22.30
N THR A 82 6.18 -5.76 -22.25
CA THR A 82 5.77 -6.71 -21.21
C THR A 82 6.45 -6.42 -19.86
N PRO A 83 5.98 -6.98 -18.75
CA PRO A 83 6.63 -6.83 -17.43
C PRO A 83 8.11 -7.22 -17.42
N CYS A 84 8.53 -8.17 -18.25
CA CYS A 84 9.94 -8.57 -18.37
C CYS A 84 10.74 -7.71 -19.38
N GLY A 85 10.11 -6.71 -20.01
CA GLY A 85 10.75 -5.79 -20.93
C GLY A 85 10.88 -6.36 -22.37
N ASN A 86 10.08 -7.37 -22.71
CA ASN A 86 9.97 -7.86 -24.08
C ASN A 86 8.88 -7.06 -24.83
N GLU A 87 8.87 -7.12 -26.16
CA GLU A 87 7.75 -6.63 -26.95
C GLU A 87 6.74 -7.75 -27.21
N ALA A 88 5.46 -7.41 -27.10
CA ALA A 88 4.35 -8.31 -27.42
C ALA A 88 3.23 -7.56 -28.15
N ALA A 89 2.37 -8.33 -28.84
CA ALA A 89 1.13 -7.81 -29.41
C ALA A 89 -0.04 -8.24 -28.50
N VAL A 90 -0.93 -7.30 -28.21
CA VAL A 90 -2.16 -7.51 -27.44
C VAL A 90 -3.32 -6.96 -28.26
N ARG A 91 -4.37 -7.77 -28.47
CA ARG A 91 -5.49 -7.39 -29.34
C ARG A 91 -6.53 -6.55 -28.65
N GLU A 92 -6.74 -6.79 -27.36
CA GLU A 92 -7.78 -6.17 -26.56
C GLU A 92 -7.24 -5.77 -25.19
N GLY A 93 -7.87 -4.79 -24.56
CA GLY A 93 -7.56 -4.33 -23.21
C GLY A 93 -8.19 -2.97 -22.93
N THR A 94 -8.09 -2.52 -21.71
CA THR A 94 -8.55 -1.17 -21.29
C THR A 94 -7.41 -0.18 -21.45
N PRO A 95 -7.47 0.75 -22.41
CA PRO A 95 -6.42 1.74 -22.60
C PRO A 95 -6.42 2.77 -21.45
N LEU A 96 -5.23 3.13 -21.02
CA LEU A 96 -4.98 4.18 -20.03
C LEU A 96 -4.22 5.33 -20.69
N GLY A 97 -4.63 6.55 -20.41
CA GLY A 97 -3.98 7.78 -20.84
C GLY A 97 -2.93 8.26 -19.83
N THR A 98 -2.96 9.56 -19.53
CA THR A 98 -2.23 10.13 -18.40
C THR A 98 -2.89 9.72 -17.08
N THR A 99 -2.10 9.57 -16.03
CA THR A 99 -2.60 9.31 -14.68
C THR A 99 -1.87 10.20 -13.68
N GLN A 100 -2.50 10.51 -12.55
CA GLN A 100 -1.86 11.34 -11.52
C GLN A 100 -0.85 10.53 -10.68
N VAL A 101 -1.18 9.28 -10.37
CA VAL A 101 -0.41 8.46 -9.42
C VAL A 101 -0.06 7.11 -10.02
N VAL A 102 1.19 6.73 -9.89
CA VAL A 102 1.63 5.34 -10.07
C VAL A 102 1.98 4.76 -8.71
N ILE A 103 1.38 3.64 -8.37
CA ILE A 103 1.74 2.84 -7.20
C ILE A 103 2.55 1.64 -7.70
N ASP A 104 3.70 1.41 -7.08
CA ASP A 104 4.55 0.27 -7.37
C ASP A 104 4.57 -0.70 -6.19
N PRO A 105 3.79 -1.80 -6.23
CA PRO A 105 3.93 -2.86 -5.24
C PRO A 105 5.30 -3.53 -5.40
N GLY A 106 6.21 -3.35 -4.45
CA GLY A 106 7.56 -3.91 -4.51
C GLY A 106 7.56 -5.44 -4.67
N HIS A 107 8.62 -5.96 -5.29
CA HIS A 107 8.79 -7.40 -5.56
C HIS A 107 7.71 -8.01 -6.48
N GLY A 108 7.59 -9.33 -6.51
CA GLY A 108 6.56 -10.06 -7.27
C GLY A 108 7.11 -11.25 -8.06
N GLY A 109 6.24 -12.22 -8.28
CA GLY A 109 6.56 -13.49 -8.94
C GLY A 109 7.31 -14.48 -8.06
N GLU A 110 7.70 -15.61 -8.62
CA GLU A 110 8.31 -16.72 -7.87
C GLU A 110 9.74 -16.46 -7.45
N VAL A 111 10.47 -15.62 -8.20
CA VAL A 111 11.91 -15.42 -8.02
C VAL A 111 12.25 -14.16 -7.20
N ASP A 112 11.27 -13.31 -6.92
CA ASP A 112 11.44 -12.08 -6.12
C ASP A 112 10.33 -11.96 -5.07
N THR A 113 10.50 -12.70 -3.99
CA THR A 113 9.52 -12.74 -2.90
C THR A 113 9.61 -11.53 -1.98
N GLY A 114 10.69 -10.74 -2.08
CA GLY A 114 11.07 -9.82 -1.02
C GLY A 114 11.44 -10.55 0.26
N ALA A 115 11.41 -9.87 1.37
CA ALA A 115 11.64 -10.44 2.69
C ALA A 115 10.48 -11.37 3.11
N VAL A 116 10.78 -12.25 4.09
CA VAL A 116 9.79 -13.19 4.65
C VAL A 116 9.78 -13.03 6.16
N GLY A 117 8.62 -12.71 6.70
CA GLY A 117 8.39 -12.60 8.15
C GLY A 117 8.48 -13.96 8.86
N ALA A 118 8.66 -13.92 10.17
CA ALA A 118 8.72 -15.13 11.00
C ALA A 118 7.42 -15.96 10.96
N ASN A 119 6.29 -15.31 10.71
CA ASN A 119 4.96 -15.92 10.50
C ASN A 119 4.74 -16.47 9.08
N GLY A 120 5.73 -16.37 8.19
CA GLY A 120 5.66 -16.82 6.79
C GLY A 120 5.04 -15.80 5.82
N LEU A 121 4.67 -14.60 6.30
CA LEU A 121 4.19 -13.52 5.44
C LEU A 121 5.29 -13.09 4.48
N MET A 122 4.99 -13.05 3.18
CA MET A 122 5.93 -12.62 2.15
C MET A 122 5.71 -11.15 1.82
N GLU A 123 6.78 -10.38 1.78
CA GLU A 123 6.74 -8.94 1.49
C GLU A 123 6.00 -8.63 0.19
N LYS A 124 6.23 -9.39 -0.88
CA LYS A 124 5.54 -9.18 -2.17
C LYS A 124 4.03 -9.22 -2.09
N HIS A 125 3.45 -10.05 -1.21
CA HIS A 125 2.00 -10.15 -1.03
C HIS A 125 1.49 -8.96 -0.21
N LEU A 126 2.17 -8.66 0.89
CA LEU A 126 1.82 -7.52 1.73
C LEU A 126 1.90 -6.19 0.97
N ASN A 127 2.97 -5.99 0.16
CA ASN A 127 3.11 -4.81 -0.68
C ASN A 127 1.95 -4.69 -1.70
N LEU A 128 1.50 -5.83 -2.26
CA LEU A 128 0.36 -5.84 -3.18
C LEU A 128 -0.94 -5.51 -2.46
N ASP A 129 -1.19 -6.10 -1.30
CA ASP A 129 -2.42 -5.88 -0.51
C ASP A 129 -2.54 -4.40 -0.11
N VAL A 130 -1.47 -3.80 0.45
CA VAL A 130 -1.42 -2.37 0.79
C VAL A 130 -1.62 -1.50 -0.46
N SER A 131 -0.97 -1.84 -1.57
CA SER A 131 -1.07 -1.05 -2.81
C SER A 131 -2.46 -1.11 -3.44
N GLN A 132 -3.15 -2.24 -3.37
CA GLN A 132 -4.52 -2.38 -3.86
C GLN A 132 -5.52 -1.62 -2.97
N ALA A 133 -5.33 -1.64 -1.64
CA ALA A 133 -6.11 -0.82 -0.72
C ALA A 133 -5.90 0.68 -1.00
N LEU A 134 -4.63 1.11 -1.12
CA LEU A 134 -4.29 2.49 -1.48
C LEU A 134 -4.91 2.91 -2.82
N GLN A 135 -4.89 2.04 -3.84
CA GLN A 135 -5.56 2.31 -5.13
C GLN A 135 -7.05 2.56 -4.93
N ALA A 136 -7.73 1.71 -4.14
CA ALA A 136 -9.16 1.86 -3.88
C ALA A 136 -9.47 3.19 -3.16
N ASP A 137 -8.66 3.56 -2.16
CA ASP A 137 -8.81 4.81 -1.41
C ASP A 137 -8.62 6.04 -2.31
N LEU A 138 -7.62 6.02 -3.19
CA LEU A 138 -7.36 7.11 -4.13
C LEU A 138 -8.49 7.26 -5.17
N ILE A 139 -9.00 6.14 -5.70
CA ILE A 139 -10.15 6.17 -6.63
C ILE A 139 -11.38 6.81 -5.97
N VAL A 140 -11.69 6.46 -4.71
CA VAL A 140 -12.80 7.06 -3.95
C VAL A 140 -12.61 8.57 -3.77
N ARG A 141 -11.35 9.04 -3.68
CA ARG A 141 -10.99 10.47 -3.60
C ARG A 141 -10.98 11.17 -4.98
N GLY A 142 -11.26 10.43 -6.06
CA GLY A 142 -11.30 10.99 -7.43
C GLY A 142 -9.91 11.23 -8.03
N ILE A 143 -8.90 10.51 -7.56
CA ILE A 143 -7.52 10.59 -8.03
C ILE A 143 -7.27 9.43 -9.01
N ASP A 144 -6.79 9.76 -10.22
CA ASP A 144 -6.46 8.77 -11.23
C ASP A 144 -5.16 8.02 -10.86
N VAL A 145 -5.24 6.69 -10.79
CA VAL A 145 -4.17 5.85 -10.28
C VAL A 145 -4.01 4.56 -11.07
N VAL A 146 -2.77 4.14 -11.27
CA VAL A 146 -2.42 2.84 -11.87
C VAL A 146 -1.34 2.12 -11.04
N LEU A 147 -1.44 0.79 -10.94
CA LEU A 147 -0.42 -0.05 -10.33
C LEU A 147 0.57 -0.55 -11.37
N THR A 148 1.85 -0.71 -11.00
CA THR A 148 2.86 -1.35 -11.88
C THR A 148 2.65 -2.85 -12.00
N ARG A 149 2.01 -3.48 -11.01
CA ARG A 149 1.50 -4.86 -11.04
C ARG A 149 0.23 -4.98 -10.22
N THR A 150 -0.69 -5.79 -10.69
CA THR A 150 -2.03 -6.01 -10.11
C THR A 150 -2.18 -7.41 -9.49
N ALA A 151 -1.18 -8.27 -9.67
CA ALA A 151 -1.14 -9.64 -9.18
C ALA A 151 0.30 -10.08 -8.86
N ASP A 152 0.48 -11.33 -8.46
CA ASP A 152 1.79 -11.89 -8.15
C ASP A 152 2.52 -12.32 -9.44
N TYR A 153 3.06 -11.36 -10.15
CA TYR A 153 3.95 -11.59 -11.28
C TYR A 153 5.22 -10.73 -11.18
N ALA A 154 6.29 -11.21 -11.78
CA ALA A 154 7.55 -10.49 -11.85
C ALA A 154 7.45 -9.31 -12.81
N SER A 155 8.07 -8.18 -12.45
CA SER A 155 8.27 -7.05 -13.36
C SER A 155 9.63 -6.42 -13.08
N ARG A 156 10.37 -6.10 -14.16
CA ARG A 156 11.71 -5.49 -14.04
C ARG A 156 11.61 -4.04 -13.58
N LEU A 157 12.53 -3.62 -12.71
CA LEU A 157 12.54 -2.25 -12.16
C LEU A 157 12.49 -1.16 -13.24
N GLY A 158 13.25 -1.30 -14.35
CA GLY A 158 13.20 -0.36 -15.45
C GLY A 158 11.81 -0.26 -16.09
N VAL A 159 11.11 -1.39 -16.26
CA VAL A 159 9.75 -1.39 -16.84
C VAL A 159 8.75 -0.69 -15.92
N ARG A 160 8.87 -0.91 -14.60
CA ARG A 160 8.03 -0.22 -13.61
C ARG A 160 8.27 1.30 -13.60
N ALA A 161 9.55 1.71 -13.64
CA ALA A 161 9.94 3.11 -13.71
C ALA A 161 9.46 3.77 -15.01
N ASP A 162 9.68 3.09 -16.16
CA ASP A 162 9.27 3.57 -17.49
C ASP A 162 7.75 3.73 -17.59
N LEU A 163 6.96 2.90 -16.91
CA LEU A 163 5.50 3.02 -16.89
C LEU A 163 5.08 4.38 -16.31
N ALA A 164 5.66 4.80 -15.18
CA ALA A 164 5.33 6.07 -14.55
C ALA A 164 5.63 7.26 -15.47
N ASP A 165 6.78 7.21 -16.14
CA ASP A 165 7.17 8.21 -17.14
C ASP A 165 6.26 8.18 -18.37
N GLN A 166 5.85 7.00 -18.81
CA GLN A 166 5.01 6.78 -19.98
C GLN A 166 3.60 7.35 -19.80
N VAL A 167 3.00 7.16 -18.62
CA VAL A 167 1.67 7.68 -18.30
C VAL A 167 1.70 9.14 -17.85
N ASN A 168 2.88 9.79 -17.86
CA ASN A 168 3.09 11.15 -17.37
C ASN A 168 2.53 11.37 -15.97
N ALA A 169 2.84 10.48 -15.04
CA ALA A 169 2.36 10.59 -13.68
C ALA A 169 2.95 11.82 -12.96
N ASP A 170 2.17 12.43 -12.06
CA ASP A 170 2.64 13.50 -11.19
C ASP A 170 3.60 12.94 -10.13
N LEU A 171 3.32 11.70 -9.65
CA LEU A 171 4.14 11.02 -8.66
C LEU A 171 4.11 9.49 -8.80
N LEU A 172 5.14 8.85 -8.22
CA LEU A 172 5.27 7.41 -8.04
C LEU A 172 5.58 7.10 -6.58
N ILE A 173 4.84 6.14 -5.99
CA ILE A 173 5.14 5.57 -4.68
C ILE A 173 5.44 4.08 -4.84
N SER A 174 6.67 3.66 -4.52
CA SER A 174 7.04 2.26 -4.41
C SER A 174 6.83 1.81 -2.96
N VAL A 175 6.01 0.78 -2.76
CA VAL A 175 5.57 0.27 -1.44
C VAL A 175 6.37 -0.95 -1.07
N HIS A 176 7.04 -0.92 0.08
CA HIS A 176 7.93 -1.95 0.60
C HIS A 176 7.79 -2.15 2.12
N HIS A 177 8.31 -3.29 2.62
CA HIS A 177 8.46 -3.58 4.05
C HIS A 177 9.88 -4.08 4.34
N ASN A 178 10.59 -3.33 5.15
CA ASN A 178 12.03 -3.40 5.34
C ASN A 178 12.53 -4.71 5.99
N ALA A 179 13.79 -5.03 5.73
CA ALA A 179 14.63 -6.05 6.37
C ALA A 179 16.12 -5.74 6.10
N PRO A 180 17.07 -6.19 6.92
CA PRO A 180 16.93 -6.94 8.17
C PRO A 180 16.51 -6.06 9.35
N THR A 181 16.26 -6.69 10.51
CA THR A 181 15.92 -6.00 11.76
C THR A 181 17.13 -5.30 12.36
N PRO A 182 17.16 -3.97 12.50
CA PRO A 182 18.32 -3.24 13.05
C PRO A 182 18.40 -3.31 14.57
N GLY A 183 17.36 -2.94 15.31
CA GLY A 183 17.35 -2.95 16.77
C GLY A 183 16.06 -2.43 17.37
N PRO A 184 15.86 -2.59 18.69
CA PRO A 184 14.62 -2.17 19.36
C PRO A 184 14.40 -0.65 19.21
N SER A 185 13.15 -0.26 19.04
CA SER A 185 12.71 1.13 18.90
C SER A 185 11.42 1.36 19.68
N ALA A 186 11.30 2.54 20.29
CA ALA A 186 10.07 2.98 20.94
C ALA A 186 9.03 3.54 19.94
N ARG A 187 9.36 3.60 18.66
CA ARG A 187 8.52 4.14 17.59
C ARG A 187 8.67 3.27 16.33
N PRO A 188 7.68 3.28 15.43
CA PRO A 188 7.80 2.64 14.13
C PRO A 188 9.06 3.06 13.38
N GLY A 189 9.63 2.14 12.61
CA GLY A 189 10.88 2.32 11.88
C GLY A 189 10.68 2.73 10.42
N THR A 190 9.66 3.51 10.11
CA THR A 190 9.37 3.93 8.73
C THR A 190 10.54 4.70 8.12
N GLU A 191 10.96 4.25 6.94
CA GLU A 191 11.97 4.91 6.11
C GLU A 191 11.36 5.27 4.76
N VAL A 192 11.63 6.49 4.27
CA VAL A 192 11.19 6.90 2.93
C VAL A 192 12.41 7.37 2.16
N PHE A 193 12.77 6.63 1.12
CA PHE A 193 13.88 6.97 0.26
C PHE A 193 13.41 7.90 -0.84
N ILE A 194 14.20 8.96 -1.09
CA ILE A 194 13.86 10.05 -2.00
C ILE A 194 14.93 10.22 -3.08
N GLN A 195 14.55 10.85 -4.19
CA GLN A 195 15.47 11.31 -5.23
C GLN A 195 16.35 12.42 -4.68
N SER A 196 17.66 12.23 -4.70
CA SER A 196 18.65 13.09 -4.01
C SER A 196 18.66 14.54 -4.48
N THR A 197 18.20 14.81 -5.70
CA THR A 197 18.21 16.13 -6.34
C THR A 197 16.82 16.73 -6.56
N SER A 198 15.75 16.08 -6.06
CA SER A 198 14.36 16.50 -6.27
C SER A 198 13.74 17.04 -4.98
N GLU A 199 13.42 18.31 -4.94
CA GLU A 199 12.68 18.93 -3.84
C GLU A 199 11.23 18.39 -3.77
N ASP A 200 10.62 18.06 -4.92
CA ASP A 200 9.30 17.46 -4.98
C ASP A 200 9.30 16.06 -4.38
N SER A 201 10.29 15.23 -4.67
CA SER A 201 10.47 13.93 -4.04
C SER A 201 10.71 14.07 -2.53
N ARG A 202 11.51 15.05 -2.12
CA ARG A 202 11.73 15.37 -0.70
C ARG A 202 10.42 15.74 -0.01
N ARG A 203 9.60 16.59 -0.61
CA ARG A 203 8.31 17.02 -0.10
C ARG A 203 7.34 15.83 0.01
N LEU A 204 7.21 15.03 -1.06
CA LEU A 204 6.38 13.83 -1.07
C LEU A 204 6.83 12.85 0.03
N GLY A 205 8.13 12.58 0.12
CA GLY A 205 8.68 11.68 1.14
C GLY A 205 8.37 12.12 2.56
N GLY A 206 8.46 13.43 2.83
CA GLY A 206 8.13 13.98 4.15
C GLY A 206 6.65 13.89 4.51
N LEU A 207 5.75 14.02 3.55
CA LEU A 207 4.31 13.83 3.74
C LEU A 207 3.97 12.35 3.99
N VAL A 208 4.52 11.44 3.17
CA VAL A 208 4.38 9.99 3.34
C VAL A 208 4.87 9.56 4.71
N TRP A 209 6.10 9.91 5.06
CA TRP A 209 6.66 9.56 6.37
C TRP A 209 5.80 10.06 7.52
N GLY A 210 5.37 11.32 7.47
CA GLY A 210 4.59 11.91 8.56
C GLY A 210 3.24 11.23 8.79
N ARG A 211 2.53 10.88 7.71
CA ARG A 211 1.23 10.20 7.79
C ARG A 211 1.37 8.74 8.23
N VAL A 212 2.29 8.00 7.64
CA VAL A 212 2.54 6.60 8.01
C VAL A 212 3.00 6.49 9.47
N MET A 213 3.94 7.33 9.91
CA MET A 213 4.39 7.36 11.31
C MET A 213 3.26 7.65 12.29
N ALA A 214 2.35 8.56 11.94
CA ALA A 214 1.18 8.86 12.78
C ALA A 214 0.28 7.63 12.89
N ALA A 215 -0.11 7.02 11.77
CA ALA A 215 -0.97 5.83 11.75
C ALA A 215 -0.36 4.64 12.50
N LEU A 216 0.92 4.36 12.28
CA LEU A 216 1.58 3.23 12.94
C LEU A 216 1.78 3.45 14.45
N SER A 217 1.91 4.70 14.91
CA SER A 217 2.09 5.01 16.33
C SER A 217 0.85 4.70 17.17
N ASP A 218 -0.30 4.45 16.57
CA ASP A 218 -1.53 4.05 17.25
C ASP A 218 -1.56 2.56 17.62
N PHE A 219 -0.63 1.76 17.08
CA PHE A 219 -0.50 0.33 17.40
C PHE A 219 0.47 0.10 18.55
N ASP A 220 0.07 -0.75 19.51
CA ASP A 220 0.91 -1.18 20.64
C ASP A 220 1.76 -2.39 20.23
N VAL A 221 2.91 -2.12 19.62
CA VAL A 221 3.84 -3.11 19.06
C VAL A 221 5.27 -2.84 19.52
N GLU A 222 6.03 -3.89 19.77
CA GLU A 222 7.47 -3.79 19.98
C GLU A 222 8.17 -3.49 18.64
N TRP A 223 8.39 -2.21 18.37
CA TRP A 223 8.98 -1.74 17.12
C TRP A 223 10.46 -1.98 17.02
N THR A 224 10.96 -2.00 15.78
CA THR A 224 12.38 -1.94 15.45
C THR A 224 12.65 -0.83 14.44
N ALA A 225 13.88 -0.29 14.45
CA ALA A 225 14.26 0.75 13.51
C ALA A 225 15.78 0.82 13.31
N ALA A 226 16.19 1.34 12.14
CA ALA A 226 17.54 1.86 11.97
C ALA A 226 17.71 3.16 12.78
N PRO A 227 18.92 3.46 13.28
CA PRO A 227 19.18 4.68 14.04
C PRO A 227 18.89 5.98 13.26
N ASP A 228 18.98 5.91 11.94
CA ASP A 228 18.75 7.00 10.98
C ASP A 228 17.42 6.84 10.21
N ALA A 229 16.44 6.11 10.78
CA ALA A 229 15.11 5.97 10.18
C ALA A 229 14.44 7.34 10.00
N GLY A 230 13.83 7.55 8.82
CA GLY A 230 13.22 8.82 8.45
C GLY A 230 13.12 8.99 6.94
N VAL A 231 13.05 10.24 6.48
CA VAL A 231 13.12 10.59 5.06
C VAL A 231 14.58 10.83 4.70
N LEU A 232 15.13 9.99 3.86
CA LEU A 232 16.57 10.02 3.59
C LEU A 232 16.93 9.74 2.13
N THR A 233 18.04 10.30 1.73
CA THR A 233 18.70 9.97 0.48
C THR A 233 19.56 8.72 0.70
N VAL A 234 19.46 7.73 -0.20
CA VAL A 234 20.34 6.57 -0.21
C VAL A 234 21.19 6.59 -1.47
N LEU A 235 22.48 6.80 -1.30
CA LEU A 235 23.43 6.86 -2.40
C LEU A 235 24.20 5.54 -2.56
N SER A 236 24.46 5.17 -3.79
CA SER A 236 25.40 4.11 -4.11
C SER A 236 26.84 4.54 -3.77
N THR A 237 27.76 3.62 -3.72
CA THR A 237 29.19 3.94 -3.58
C THR A 237 29.75 4.78 -4.73
N ARG A 238 28.97 5.00 -5.81
CA ARG A 238 29.30 5.88 -6.94
C ARG A 238 28.73 7.28 -6.78
N GLY A 239 27.93 7.54 -5.74
CA GLY A 239 27.37 8.84 -5.42
C GLY A 239 26.05 9.18 -6.13
N ASN A 240 25.42 8.24 -6.81
CA ASN A 240 24.06 8.40 -7.38
C ASN A 240 23.02 7.61 -6.58
N ASP A 241 21.76 7.95 -6.74
CA ASP A 241 20.66 7.27 -6.08
C ASP A 241 20.74 5.75 -6.27
N ALA A 242 20.64 5.01 -5.16
CA ALA A 242 21.01 3.59 -5.11
C ALA A 242 19.87 2.66 -5.57
N TYR A 243 18.62 3.01 -5.27
CA TYR A 243 17.46 2.17 -5.58
C TYR A 243 16.91 2.45 -6.98
N GLY A 244 16.56 1.40 -7.73
CA GLY A 244 16.10 1.51 -9.11
C GLY A 244 14.79 2.28 -9.26
N MET A 245 13.90 2.22 -8.27
CA MET A 245 12.65 2.97 -8.26
C MET A 245 12.82 4.44 -7.86
N ILE A 246 14.04 4.84 -7.48
CA ILE A 246 14.42 6.23 -7.19
C ILE A 246 15.27 6.80 -8.32
N SER A 247 16.25 6.05 -8.80
CA SER A 247 17.18 6.50 -9.86
C SER A 247 16.65 6.32 -11.28
N GLY A 248 15.63 5.48 -11.49
CA GLY A 248 15.08 5.15 -12.81
C GLY A 248 14.06 6.16 -13.31
N PRO A 249 13.01 6.50 -12.54
CA PRO A 249 11.96 7.39 -13.00
C PRO A 249 12.42 8.84 -13.13
N ARG A 250 11.93 9.54 -14.15
CA ARG A 250 11.96 11.00 -14.22
C ARG A 250 10.80 11.60 -13.41
N THR A 251 9.73 10.87 -13.29
CA THR A 251 8.58 11.16 -12.42
C THR A 251 9.06 11.35 -10.99
N THR A 252 8.47 12.31 -10.24
CA THR A 252 8.70 12.45 -8.79
C THR A 252 8.44 11.12 -8.10
N SER A 253 9.45 10.54 -7.45
CA SER A 253 9.39 9.18 -6.93
C SER A 253 9.86 9.08 -5.49
N VAL A 254 9.16 8.25 -4.71
CA VAL A 254 9.59 7.82 -3.37
C VAL A 254 9.48 6.31 -3.25
N LEU A 255 10.34 5.70 -2.42
CA LEU A 255 10.24 4.32 -2.00
C LEU A 255 9.98 4.31 -0.49
N ALA A 256 8.81 3.81 -0.09
CA ALA A 256 8.38 3.76 1.30
C ALA A 256 8.58 2.36 1.87
N GLU A 257 9.56 2.23 2.76
CA GLU A 257 9.74 1.09 3.66
C GLU A 257 8.87 1.35 4.90
N LEU A 258 7.65 0.81 4.90
CA LEU A 258 6.61 1.17 5.86
C LEU A 258 7.01 0.81 7.29
N ALA A 259 7.52 -0.40 7.51
CA ALA A 259 8.09 -0.88 8.76
C ALA A 259 8.88 -2.19 8.49
N TYR A 260 9.24 -2.98 9.51
CA TYR A 260 10.19 -4.09 9.35
C TYR A 260 9.51 -5.46 9.43
N ILE A 261 9.24 -6.09 8.28
CA ILE A 261 8.65 -7.45 8.20
C ILE A 261 9.54 -8.52 8.87
N SER A 262 10.83 -8.25 9.03
CA SER A 262 11.77 -9.12 9.73
C SER A 262 11.61 -9.13 11.26
N ASN A 263 10.90 -8.15 11.83
CA ASN A 263 10.57 -8.12 13.26
C ASN A 263 9.30 -8.92 13.53
N PRO A 264 9.34 -10.02 14.35
CA PRO A 264 8.18 -10.87 14.55
C PRO A 264 6.93 -10.16 15.05
N PRO A 265 6.97 -9.24 16.05
CA PRO A 265 5.77 -8.50 16.46
C PRO A 265 5.15 -7.64 15.35
N GLU A 266 5.98 -7.02 14.52
CA GLU A 266 5.51 -6.23 13.36
C GLU A 266 4.91 -7.15 12.29
N ALA A 267 5.54 -8.30 12.00
CA ALA A 267 5.01 -9.26 11.03
C ALA A 267 3.63 -9.82 11.43
N GLU A 268 3.38 -10.01 12.73
CA GLU A 268 2.04 -10.40 13.21
C GLU A 268 1.01 -9.26 13.01
N LEU A 269 1.38 -8.01 13.28
CA LEU A 269 0.54 -6.85 12.98
C LEU A 269 0.23 -6.77 11.48
N PHE A 270 1.21 -6.95 10.61
CA PHE A 270 1.06 -6.82 9.16
C PHE A 270 0.12 -7.86 8.54
N ALA A 271 -0.13 -8.97 9.23
CA ALA A 271 -1.09 -9.98 8.81
C ALA A 271 -2.56 -9.58 9.11
N THR A 272 -2.81 -8.40 9.67
CA THR A 272 -4.16 -7.92 10.02
C THR A 272 -4.71 -6.95 8.96
N SER A 273 -6.05 -6.92 8.81
CA SER A 273 -6.72 -5.94 7.95
C SER A 273 -6.58 -4.53 8.48
N GLU A 274 -6.54 -4.37 9.81
CA GLU A 274 -6.40 -3.08 10.48
C GLU A 274 -5.09 -2.37 10.09
N TYR A 275 -4.01 -3.14 9.94
CA TYR A 275 -2.74 -2.58 9.46
C TYR A 275 -2.85 -2.10 8.01
N VAL A 276 -3.38 -2.94 7.12
CA VAL A 276 -3.50 -2.62 5.70
C VAL A 276 -4.37 -1.37 5.51
N GLU A 277 -5.51 -1.29 6.19
CA GLU A 277 -6.42 -0.15 6.16
C GLU A 277 -5.75 1.13 6.71
N ALA A 278 -5.05 1.05 7.85
CA ALA A 278 -4.41 2.21 8.46
C ALA A 278 -3.29 2.80 7.59
N VAL A 279 -2.45 1.93 6.98
CA VAL A 279 -1.33 2.43 6.15
C VAL A 279 -1.79 2.86 4.76
N SER A 280 -2.80 2.23 4.16
CA SER A 280 -3.36 2.65 2.88
C SER A 280 -4.01 4.03 2.99
N ASP A 281 -4.82 4.26 4.03
CA ASP A 281 -5.44 5.57 4.27
C ASP A 281 -4.39 6.66 4.55
N ALA A 282 -3.35 6.35 5.34
CA ALA A 282 -2.24 7.26 5.61
C ALA A 282 -1.46 7.64 4.33
N LEU A 283 -1.23 6.67 3.44
CA LEU A 283 -0.59 6.91 2.14
C LEU A 283 -1.51 7.74 1.23
N ALA A 284 -2.82 7.44 1.20
CA ALA A 284 -3.80 8.20 0.44
C ALA A 284 -3.89 9.66 0.92
N ASP A 285 -3.88 9.88 2.22
CA ASP A 285 -3.80 11.22 2.83
C ASP A 285 -2.52 11.97 2.41
N ALA A 286 -1.38 11.29 2.37
CA ALA A 286 -0.12 11.89 1.93
C ALA A 286 -0.16 12.31 0.46
N VAL A 287 -0.70 11.45 -0.41
CA VAL A 287 -0.89 11.71 -1.83
C VAL A 287 -1.82 12.89 -2.05
N GLU A 288 -3.00 12.89 -1.43
CA GLU A 288 -3.97 13.98 -1.56
C GLU A 288 -3.38 15.31 -1.10
N ASN A 289 -2.67 15.33 0.04
CA ASN A 289 -1.96 16.52 0.52
C ASN A 289 -0.87 16.98 -0.45
N TYR A 290 -0.14 16.05 -1.07
CA TYR A 290 0.86 16.39 -2.07
C TYR A 290 0.23 17.05 -3.31
N LEU A 291 -0.86 16.51 -3.81
CA LEU A 291 -1.51 17.00 -5.02
C LEU A 291 -2.31 18.31 -4.81
N THR A 292 -2.82 18.55 -3.61
CA THR A 292 -3.80 19.63 -3.37
C THR A 292 -3.31 20.78 -2.49
N THR A 293 -2.16 20.64 -1.84
CA THR A 293 -1.65 21.65 -0.90
C THR A 293 -0.15 21.94 -1.13
N GLU A 294 0.36 22.99 -0.49
CA GLU A 294 1.80 23.28 -0.41
C GLU A 294 2.42 22.82 0.92
N ALA A 295 1.74 21.90 1.63
CA ALA A 295 2.23 21.39 2.90
C ALA A 295 3.60 20.73 2.72
N THR A 296 4.50 21.03 3.63
CA THR A 296 5.80 20.36 3.73
C THR A 296 5.70 19.20 4.70
N GLY A 297 6.47 18.14 4.46
CA GLY A 297 6.50 17.01 5.37
C GLY A 297 7.51 17.17 6.51
N ALA A 298 7.81 16.06 7.16
CA ALA A 298 8.72 15.97 8.30
C ALA A 298 9.65 14.75 8.18
N GLY A 299 10.48 14.50 9.18
CA GLY A 299 11.29 13.29 9.29
C GLY A 299 12.60 13.30 8.50
N TYR A 300 13.01 14.45 7.99
CA TYR A 300 14.20 14.57 7.15
C TYR A 300 15.49 14.23 7.89
N VAL A 301 16.29 13.33 7.29
CA VAL A 301 17.64 12.98 7.71
C VAL A 301 18.64 13.77 6.86
N ALA A 302 19.57 14.47 7.50
CA ALA A 302 20.48 15.38 6.80
C ALA A 302 21.59 14.63 6.03
N GLU A 303 22.11 13.56 6.64
CA GLU A 303 23.22 12.81 6.07
C GLU A 303 22.73 11.67 5.20
N PRO A 304 23.17 11.55 3.94
CA PRO A 304 22.79 10.45 3.08
C PRO A 304 23.34 9.12 3.59
N ARG A 305 22.53 8.07 3.51
CA ARG A 305 23.01 6.70 3.72
C ARG A 305 23.77 6.24 2.49
N VAL A 306 24.90 5.55 2.65
CA VAL A 306 25.62 4.93 1.53
C VAL A 306 25.35 3.42 1.56
N PHE A 307 24.67 2.93 0.53
CA PHE A 307 24.28 1.53 0.43
C PHE A 307 24.16 1.11 -1.04
N ASN A 308 24.55 -0.13 -1.35
CA ASN A 308 24.32 -0.72 -2.66
C ASN A 308 23.28 -1.85 -2.51
N PRO A 309 22.02 -1.64 -2.89
CA PRO A 309 21.02 -2.70 -2.82
C PRO A 309 21.37 -3.85 -3.77
N GLN A 310 20.78 -5.01 -3.51
CA GLN A 310 20.89 -6.12 -4.44
C GLN A 310 20.27 -5.75 -5.78
N PRO A 311 20.84 -6.18 -6.90
CA PRO A 311 20.24 -5.96 -8.22
C PRO A 311 18.82 -6.57 -8.25
N GLY A 312 17.89 -5.86 -8.88
CA GLY A 312 16.56 -6.42 -9.18
C GLY A 312 16.64 -7.65 -10.12
N ILE A 313 15.50 -8.24 -10.41
CA ILE A 313 15.38 -9.43 -11.29
C ILE A 313 16.05 -9.18 -12.63
N GLY A 314 17.04 -10.03 -12.96
CA GLY A 314 17.67 -10.04 -14.27
C GLY A 314 16.71 -10.57 -15.35
N SER A 315 16.95 -10.17 -16.61
CA SER A 315 16.10 -10.58 -17.74
C SER A 315 15.97 -12.11 -17.92
N SER A 316 16.99 -12.86 -17.52
CA SER A 316 17.01 -14.33 -17.64
C SER A 316 16.14 -15.06 -16.62
N LEU A 317 15.72 -14.40 -15.55
CA LEU A 317 14.89 -14.99 -14.48
C LEU A 317 13.46 -14.46 -14.53
N CYS A 318 13.19 -13.40 -15.29
CA CYS A 318 11.87 -12.84 -15.43
C CYS A 318 11.04 -13.63 -16.43
N VAL A 319 9.86 -14.07 -16.01
CA VAL A 319 8.89 -14.79 -16.86
C VAL A 319 7.67 -13.90 -17.00
N ASP A 320 7.33 -13.55 -18.25
CA ASP A 320 6.14 -12.75 -18.52
C ASP A 320 4.86 -13.52 -18.18
N PRO A 321 3.90 -12.86 -17.50
CA PRO A 321 2.57 -13.42 -17.32
C PRO A 321 1.84 -13.50 -18.68
N ALA A 322 0.80 -14.34 -18.75
CA ALA A 322 -0.09 -14.33 -19.92
C ALA A 322 -0.77 -12.96 -20.03
N LEU A 323 -0.81 -12.39 -21.23
CA LEU A 323 -1.43 -11.08 -21.49
C LEU A 323 -2.87 -11.21 -22.04
N GLU A 324 -3.20 -12.37 -22.63
CA GLU A 324 -4.53 -12.69 -23.17
C GLU A 324 -4.98 -14.10 -22.76
#